data_6dfee49334df4df2158a975d9dc60d3c
#
_entry.id   6dfee49334df4df2158a975d9dc60d3c
#
_cell.length_a   1.000
_cell.length_b   1.000
_cell.length_c   1.000
_cell.angle_alpha   90.00
_cell.angle_beta   90.00
_cell.angle_gamma   90.00
#
_symmetry.space_group_name_H-M   'P 1'
#
loop_
_entity.id
_entity.type
_entity.pdbx_description
1 polymer ?
#
loop_
_entity_poly.entity_id
_entity_poly.type
_entity_poly.pdbx_seq_one_letter_code
_entity_poly.pdbx_strand_id
1 'polypeptide(L)'
;MQALDKQPVTTLKGIGPRSAERLASIGIETVEDVLFHLPFRYQDRTRVTPIGSGRHGDHLVIDARVDNAHVHYGRRRSLLVQVSDGSGRLLLRFFHFSNSQKNGFSKGARISCFGEVRRGPNSLELIHPEYRLLSEDHAFEVEESLTPIYPTTEGMQQQSWRDLTDKALALMEAGGALRELLPDSLLPTTTAISLANAIRTLHRPPPDTAVRQIEAGEHPAQQRLVFEELIGHQLSLLKLRRQQKSQNAFSISHTGKLAATLYQQIPFRLTAAQQRVLQEIESDLQQKHPMQRLIQGDVGSGKTIVAAFAALQAIEAGYQVAVMAPTELLAEQHRKNFETWLEPLGIQQAWLTSRLKGKKREAVLEQIISGGVQIIIGTHALFQKDVEFKKLALVIVDEQHRFGVHQRLALREKGNSGGKVPHQLIMTATPIPRTLAMTAYADLDLSVIDELPPGRTPVKTVLVSDQRRDEIVDRVALACSRGRQAYWVCTLIEESESL
;
A
#
# COMPACT_ATOMS: atom_id res chain seq x y z
N MET A 1 27.08 -25.70 4.03
CA MET A 1 25.71 -25.70 4.58
C MET A 1 24.77 -25.08 3.54
N GLN A 2 23.54 -25.56 3.47
CA GLN A 2 22.56 -25.04 2.51
C GLN A 2 22.03 -23.68 3.00
N ALA A 3 21.87 -22.72 2.12
CA ALA A 3 21.33 -21.40 2.46
C ALA A 3 19.88 -21.53 3.00
N LEU A 4 19.49 -20.68 3.94
CA LEU A 4 18.21 -20.80 4.67
C LEU A 4 16.99 -20.56 3.76
N ASP A 5 17.14 -19.81 2.68
CA ASP A 5 16.14 -19.61 1.62
C ASP A 5 15.79 -20.90 0.85
N LYS A 6 16.66 -21.91 0.90
CA LYS A 6 16.48 -23.21 0.24
C LYS A 6 16.15 -24.35 1.20
N GLN A 7 16.12 -24.08 2.49
CA GLN A 7 15.77 -25.08 3.51
C GLN A 7 14.26 -25.03 3.79
N PRO A 8 13.50 -26.09 3.46
CA PRO A 8 12.07 -26.12 3.76
C PRO A 8 11.82 -26.00 5.26
N VAL A 9 10.71 -25.38 5.65
CA VAL A 9 10.31 -25.25 7.05
C VAL A 9 10.17 -26.60 7.79
N THR A 10 9.94 -27.68 7.04
CA THR A 10 9.88 -29.05 7.57
C THR A 10 11.21 -29.59 8.13
N THR A 11 12.33 -28.91 7.86
CA THR A 11 13.63 -29.23 8.46
C THR A 11 13.67 -28.85 9.94
N LEU A 12 12.80 -27.94 10.38
CA LEU A 12 12.68 -27.55 11.78
C LEU A 12 11.97 -28.63 12.58
N LYS A 13 12.63 -29.17 13.63
CA LYS A 13 12.11 -30.26 14.47
C LYS A 13 10.70 -29.91 15.01
N GLY A 14 9.75 -30.81 14.78
CA GLY A 14 8.36 -30.67 15.26
C GLY A 14 7.41 -30.05 14.26
N ILE A 15 7.85 -29.70 13.04
CA ILE A 15 6.98 -29.29 11.96
C ILE A 15 6.60 -30.49 11.09
N GLY A 16 5.37 -30.98 11.27
CA GLY A 16 4.79 -32.02 10.43
C GLY A 16 4.07 -31.46 9.19
N PRO A 17 3.62 -32.35 8.26
CA PRO A 17 2.97 -31.92 7.01
C PRO A 17 1.81 -30.94 7.19
N ARG A 18 0.93 -31.20 8.17
CA ARG A 18 -0.22 -30.31 8.44
C ARG A 18 0.20 -28.90 8.91
N SER A 19 1.29 -28.81 9.70
CA SER A 19 1.81 -27.50 10.14
C SER A 19 2.49 -26.78 8.98
N ALA A 20 3.19 -27.51 8.11
CA ALA A 20 3.81 -26.97 6.92
C ALA A 20 2.76 -26.43 5.93
N GLU A 21 1.65 -27.15 5.71
CA GLU A 21 0.53 -26.67 4.86
C GLU A 21 -0.08 -25.37 5.41
N ARG A 22 -0.25 -25.26 6.73
CA ARG A 22 -0.74 -24.03 7.37
C ARG A 22 0.24 -22.87 7.18
N LEU A 23 1.53 -23.09 7.34
CA LEU A 23 2.56 -22.10 7.14
C LEU A 23 2.61 -21.66 5.67
N ALA A 24 2.53 -22.60 4.72
CA ALA A 24 2.48 -22.32 3.29
C ALA A 24 1.26 -21.45 2.90
N SER A 25 0.10 -21.62 3.57
CA SER A 25 -1.10 -20.82 3.32
C SER A 25 -0.93 -19.31 3.62
N ILE A 26 0.11 -18.95 4.38
CA ILE A 26 0.50 -17.56 4.69
C ILE A 26 1.85 -17.18 4.08
N GLY A 27 2.34 -17.99 3.11
CA GLY A 27 3.57 -17.68 2.37
C GLY A 27 4.87 -18.08 3.11
N ILE A 28 4.81 -18.92 4.14
CA ILE A 28 5.99 -19.41 4.88
C ILE A 28 6.29 -20.83 4.44
N GLU A 29 7.29 -21.01 3.59
CA GLU A 29 7.71 -22.30 3.04
C GLU A 29 9.13 -22.69 3.47
N THR A 30 9.99 -21.72 3.76
CA THR A 30 11.39 -21.89 4.08
C THR A 30 11.73 -21.47 5.52
N VAL A 31 12.90 -21.82 6.00
CA VAL A 31 13.42 -21.38 7.31
C VAL A 31 13.65 -19.85 7.28
N GLU A 32 14.06 -19.30 6.16
CA GLU A 32 14.23 -17.86 5.98
C GLU A 32 12.90 -17.13 6.13
N ASP A 33 11.80 -17.63 5.56
CA ASP A 33 10.47 -17.04 5.71
C ASP A 33 10.03 -16.98 7.18
N VAL A 34 10.39 -17.99 8.00
CA VAL A 34 10.13 -17.96 9.44
C VAL A 34 10.89 -16.82 10.12
N LEU A 35 12.16 -16.57 9.73
CA LEU A 35 12.97 -15.50 10.29
C LEU A 35 12.47 -14.10 9.86
N PHE A 36 11.84 -13.98 8.69
CA PHE A 36 11.22 -12.74 8.24
C PHE A 36 9.76 -12.57 8.68
N HIS A 37 9.17 -13.59 9.34
CA HIS A 37 7.88 -13.43 10.00
C HIS A 37 8.05 -12.75 11.36
N LEU A 38 8.15 -11.41 11.32
CA LEU A 38 8.54 -10.61 12.47
C LEU A 38 7.39 -10.43 13.49
N PRO A 39 7.72 -10.27 14.78
CA PRO A 39 6.74 -9.87 15.78
C PRO A 39 6.16 -8.49 15.48
N PHE A 40 4.89 -8.27 15.75
CA PHE A 40 4.25 -6.97 15.58
C PHE A 40 4.18 -6.15 16.88
N ARG A 41 4.39 -6.80 18.05
CA ARG A 41 4.49 -6.16 19.37
C ARG A 41 5.24 -7.04 20.34
N TYR A 42 5.57 -6.49 21.51
CA TYR A 42 6.31 -7.18 22.56
C TYR A 42 5.63 -7.00 23.91
N GLN A 43 5.87 -7.97 24.80
CA GLN A 43 5.47 -7.93 26.21
C GLN A 43 6.72 -7.96 27.06
N ASP A 44 6.82 -7.07 28.07
CA ASP A 44 7.92 -7.11 29.04
C ASP A 44 7.60 -8.15 30.10
N ARG A 45 8.29 -9.30 30.03
CA ARG A 45 8.26 -10.38 31.02
C ARG A 45 9.60 -10.58 31.69
N THR A 46 10.50 -9.60 31.54
CA THR A 46 11.89 -9.69 32.02
C THR A 46 12.06 -9.31 33.49
N ARG A 47 11.02 -8.81 34.14
CA ARG A 47 11.04 -8.38 35.55
C ARG A 47 9.74 -8.71 36.25
N VAL A 48 9.89 -9.13 37.52
CA VAL A 48 8.75 -9.24 38.44
C VAL A 48 8.33 -7.87 38.91
N THR A 49 7.06 -7.58 38.86
CA THR A 49 6.50 -6.31 39.33
C THR A 49 5.70 -6.54 40.60
N PRO A 50 5.97 -5.76 41.68
CA PRO A 50 5.16 -5.85 42.90
C PRO A 50 3.68 -5.56 42.62
N ILE A 51 2.77 -6.36 43.18
CA ILE A 51 1.31 -6.21 43.00
C ILE A 51 0.84 -4.81 43.38
N GLY A 52 1.39 -4.24 44.50
CA GLY A 52 1.01 -2.92 44.99
C GLY A 52 1.38 -1.76 44.06
N SER A 53 2.27 -1.96 43.09
CA SER A 53 2.63 -0.94 42.10
C SER A 53 1.77 -1.01 40.81
N GLY A 54 1.00 -2.10 40.62
CA GLY A 54 0.22 -2.33 39.41
C GLY A 54 -0.95 -1.38 39.26
N ARG A 55 -1.17 -0.90 38.02
CA ARG A 55 -2.27 -0.02 37.65
C ARG A 55 -3.15 -0.69 36.60
N HIS A 56 -4.38 -0.23 36.48
CA HIS A 56 -5.29 -0.68 35.43
C HIS A 56 -4.66 -0.42 34.04
N GLY A 57 -4.64 -1.47 33.22
CA GLY A 57 -4.05 -1.46 31.88
C GLY A 57 -2.61 -1.95 31.81
N ASP A 58 -1.92 -2.07 32.96
CA ASP A 58 -0.55 -2.59 32.98
C ASP A 58 -0.54 -4.10 32.69
N HIS A 59 0.51 -4.55 32.01
CA HIS A 59 0.81 -5.97 31.86
C HIS A 59 1.93 -6.34 32.83
N LEU A 60 1.64 -7.20 33.78
CA LEU A 60 2.57 -7.51 34.88
C LEU A 60 2.94 -8.98 34.91
N VAL A 61 4.22 -9.25 35.20
CA VAL A 61 4.67 -10.53 35.74
C VAL A 61 4.70 -10.42 37.24
N ILE A 62 3.98 -11.26 37.93
CA ILE A 62 3.95 -11.32 39.40
C ILE A 62 4.43 -12.69 39.89
N ASP A 63 5.16 -12.69 41.02
CA ASP A 63 5.50 -13.88 41.81
C ASP A 63 4.76 -13.71 43.14
N ALA A 64 3.80 -14.57 43.39
CA ALA A 64 2.89 -14.41 44.51
C ALA A 64 2.55 -15.76 45.14
N ARG A 65 1.92 -15.71 46.32
CA ARG A 65 1.35 -16.90 47.00
C ARG A 65 -0.18 -16.88 46.93
N VAL A 66 -0.75 -18.07 46.80
CA VAL A 66 -2.19 -18.23 46.83
C VAL A 66 -2.70 -18.09 48.28
N ASP A 67 -3.54 -17.09 48.52
CA ASP A 67 -4.22 -16.90 49.80
C ASP A 67 -5.47 -17.76 49.90
N ASN A 68 -6.28 -17.78 48.84
CA ASN A 68 -7.53 -18.52 48.79
C ASN A 68 -7.94 -18.81 47.35
N ALA A 69 -8.60 -19.93 47.11
CA ALA A 69 -9.19 -20.28 45.82
C ALA A 69 -10.60 -20.85 46.02
N HIS A 70 -11.60 -20.27 45.35
CA HIS A 70 -12.98 -20.71 45.42
C HIS A 70 -13.73 -20.53 44.10
N VAL A 71 -14.78 -21.33 43.91
CA VAL A 71 -15.66 -21.20 42.76
C VAL A 71 -16.80 -20.23 43.11
N HIS A 72 -16.90 -19.18 42.32
CA HIS A 72 -18.02 -18.23 42.45
C HIS A 72 -19.12 -18.57 41.45
N TYR A 73 -20.34 -18.65 41.96
CA TYR A 73 -21.56 -18.94 41.21
C TYR A 73 -22.36 -17.64 41.05
N GLY A 74 -21.99 -16.82 40.05
CA GLY A 74 -22.71 -15.62 39.65
C GLY A 74 -23.39 -15.80 38.28
N ARG A 75 -23.59 -14.71 37.52
CA ARG A 75 -24.09 -14.76 36.13
C ARG A 75 -23.33 -15.74 35.24
N ARG A 76 -22.02 -15.85 35.48
CA ARG A 76 -21.13 -16.89 34.88
C ARG A 76 -20.33 -17.52 36.01
N ARG A 77 -20.28 -18.86 36.02
CA ARG A 77 -19.43 -19.62 36.93
C ARG A 77 -17.99 -19.25 36.66
N SER A 78 -17.21 -18.90 37.70
CA SER A 78 -15.79 -18.54 37.60
C SER A 78 -15.00 -19.07 38.79
N LEU A 79 -13.76 -19.48 38.55
CA LEU A 79 -12.78 -19.75 39.59
C LEU A 79 -12.08 -18.45 39.95
N LEU A 80 -12.12 -18.07 41.21
CA LEU A 80 -11.48 -16.92 41.78
C LEU A 80 -10.33 -17.37 42.66
N VAL A 81 -9.12 -16.90 42.34
CA VAL A 81 -7.91 -17.19 43.09
C VAL A 81 -7.32 -15.89 43.60
N GLN A 82 -7.33 -15.69 44.89
CA GLN A 82 -6.70 -14.54 45.53
C GLN A 82 -5.23 -14.84 45.79
N VAL A 83 -4.37 -13.92 45.35
CA VAL A 83 -2.91 -14.04 45.48
C VAL A 83 -2.34 -12.76 46.12
N SER A 84 -1.23 -12.92 46.85
CA SER A 84 -0.50 -11.82 47.48
C SER A 84 1.01 -12.02 47.40
N ASP A 85 1.76 -10.92 47.34
CA ASP A 85 3.23 -10.90 47.30
C ASP A 85 3.85 -10.11 48.46
N GLY A 86 3.05 -9.71 49.46
CA GLY A 86 3.46 -8.84 50.55
C GLY A 86 3.36 -7.32 50.26
N SER A 87 3.35 -6.92 49.00
CA SER A 87 3.14 -5.52 48.59
C SER A 87 1.66 -5.20 48.32
N GLY A 88 0.89 -6.20 47.96
CA GLY A 88 -0.54 -6.04 47.60
C GLY A 88 -1.26 -7.37 47.45
N ARG A 89 -2.55 -7.27 47.07
CA ARG A 89 -3.41 -8.41 46.74
C ARG A 89 -4.01 -8.25 45.37
N LEU A 90 -4.14 -9.36 44.63
CA LEU A 90 -4.69 -9.41 43.28
C LEU A 90 -5.61 -10.61 43.13
N LEU A 91 -6.65 -10.48 42.34
CA LEU A 91 -7.60 -11.53 42.04
C LEU A 91 -7.34 -12.13 40.65
N LEU A 92 -7.10 -13.43 40.56
CA LEU A 92 -7.03 -14.14 39.28
C LEU A 92 -8.42 -14.71 39.00
N ARG A 93 -8.98 -14.45 37.83
CA ARG A 93 -10.31 -14.89 37.43
C ARG A 93 -10.27 -15.79 36.19
N PHE A 94 -10.81 -17.00 36.31
CA PHE A 94 -10.92 -17.97 35.22
C PHE A 94 -12.39 -18.33 34.99
N PHE A 95 -12.93 -18.01 33.83
CA PHE A 95 -14.30 -18.36 33.43
C PHE A 95 -14.38 -19.81 32.90
N HIS A 96 -13.29 -20.32 32.36
CA HIS A 96 -13.13 -21.70 31.93
C HIS A 96 -11.98 -22.31 32.72
N PHE A 97 -12.26 -23.38 33.47
CA PHE A 97 -11.27 -24.06 34.33
C PHE A 97 -11.62 -25.54 34.50
N SER A 98 -10.59 -26.36 34.65
CA SER A 98 -10.71 -27.77 34.98
C SER A 98 -10.65 -28.02 36.49
N ASN A 99 -11.10 -29.21 36.94
CA ASN A 99 -10.94 -29.63 38.33
C ASN A 99 -9.46 -29.76 38.72
N SER A 100 -8.62 -30.19 37.82
CA SER A 100 -7.17 -30.26 38.05
C SER A 100 -6.59 -28.86 38.32
N GLN A 101 -7.00 -27.85 37.52
CA GLN A 101 -6.58 -26.46 37.72
C GLN A 101 -7.04 -25.92 39.08
N LYS A 102 -8.31 -26.15 39.45
CA LYS A 102 -8.82 -25.76 40.76
C LYS A 102 -8.02 -26.38 41.92
N ASN A 103 -7.70 -27.65 41.83
CA ASN A 103 -6.99 -28.38 42.89
C ASN A 103 -5.51 -27.97 42.99
N GLY A 104 -4.93 -27.44 41.90
CA GLY A 104 -3.55 -26.94 41.89
C GLY A 104 -3.38 -25.62 42.67
N PHE A 105 -4.43 -24.85 42.85
CA PHE A 105 -4.40 -23.57 43.61
C PHE A 105 -4.62 -23.82 45.14
N SER A 106 -3.75 -24.61 45.75
CA SER A 106 -3.79 -24.81 47.20
C SER A 106 -3.29 -23.57 47.93
N LYS A 107 -3.83 -23.33 49.14
CA LYS A 107 -3.40 -22.22 50.01
C LYS A 107 -1.89 -22.33 50.29
N GLY A 108 -1.17 -21.22 50.10
CA GLY A 108 0.28 -21.11 50.25
C GLY A 108 1.07 -21.54 49.01
N ALA A 109 0.45 -22.10 47.97
CA ALA A 109 1.15 -22.44 46.76
C ALA A 109 1.77 -21.19 46.11
N ARG A 110 3.04 -21.30 45.70
CA ARG A 110 3.72 -20.21 44.97
C ARG A 110 3.35 -20.25 43.50
N ILE A 111 3.00 -19.10 42.96
CA ILE A 111 2.53 -18.96 41.61
C ILE A 111 3.19 -17.76 40.90
N SER A 112 3.65 -18.02 39.69
CA SER A 112 3.98 -16.94 38.78
C SER A 112 2.82 -16.72 37.82
N CYS A 113 2.44 -15.46 37.59
CA CYS A 113 1.38 -15.08 36.67
C CYS A 113 1.80 -13.94 35.78
N PHE A 114 1.30 -13.96 34.53
CA PHE A 114 1.40 -12.85 33.61
C PHE A 114 0.02 -12.49 33.05
N GLY A 115 -0.32 -11.20 33.05
CA GLY A 115 -1.59 -10.74 32.49
C GLY A 115 -1.80 -9.24 32.61
N GLU A 116 -2.85 -8.76 31.94
CA GLU A 116 -3.32 -7.37 32.01
C GLU A 116 -4.11 -7.13 33.31
N VAL A 117 -3.72 -6.11 34.04
CA VAL A 117 -4.41 -5.66 35.27
C VAL A 117 -5.68 -4.93 34.91
N ARG A 118 -6.82 -5.43 35.38
CA ARG A 118 -8.13 -4.83 35.19
C ARG A 118 -8.77 -4.42 36.51
N ARG A 119 -9.68 -3.45 36.46
CA ARG A 119 -10.52 -3.15 37.60
C ARG A 119 -11.64 -4.14 37.70
N GLY A 120 -11.64 -4.96 38.74
CA GLY A 120 -12.77 -5.75 39.15
C GLY A 120 -13.74 -4.95 40.07
N PRO A 121 -14.87 -5.56 40.50
CA PRO A 121 -15.86 -4.90 41.37
C PRO A 121 -15.28 -4.42 42.70
N ASN A 122 -14.34 -5.15 43.31
CA ASN A 122 -13.83 -4.87 44.65
C ASN A 122 -12.27 -4.75 44.70
N SER A 123 -11.58 -5.16 43.65
CA SER A 123 -10.09 -5.19 43.63
C SER A 123 -9.57 -5.18 42.20
N LEU A 124 -8.27 -5.02 42.04
CA LEU A 124 -7.62 -5.29 40.77
C LEU A 124 -7.68 -6.81 40.48
N GLU A 125 -7.86 -7.18 39.21
CA GLU A 125 -7.95 -8.56 38.79
C GLU A 125 -7.19 -8.82 37.48
N LEU A 126 -6.70 -10.05 37.29
CA LEU A 126 -6.23 -10.59 36.01
C LEU A 126 -7.28 -11.58 35.50
N ILE A 127 -7.71 -11.42 34.27
CA ILE A 127 -8.69 -12.32 33.63
C ILE A 127 -7.94 -13.31 32.76
N HIS A 128 -8.09 -14.60 33.02
CA HIS A 128 -7.38 -15.67 32.32
C HIS A 128 -5.88 -15.43 32.18
N PRO A 129 -5.15 -15.09 33.30
CA PRO A 129 -3.71 -14.91 33.20
C PRO A 129 -3.01 -16.19 32.74
N GLU A 130 -1.89 -16.03 32.06
CA GLU A 130 -0.92 -17.13 31.94
C GLU A 130 -0.32 -17.36 33.33
N TYR A 131 -0.17 -18.61 33.77
CA TYR A 131 0.36 -18.90 35.08
C TYR A 131 1.16 -20.21 35.11
N ARG A 132 2.08 -20.28 36.07
CA ARG A 132 2.86 -21.48 36.41
C ARG A 132 2.88 -21.63 37.93
N LEU A 133 2.54 -22.83 38.42
CA LEU A 133 2.77 -23.20 39.82
C LEU A 133 4.25 -23.54 40.00
N LEU A 134 4.88 -22.91 41.00
CA LEU A 134 6.31 -23.08 41.28
C LEU A 134 6.49 -23.98 42.47
N SER A 135 7.50 -24.87 42.44
CA SER A 135 7.96 -25.57 43.62
C SER A 135 8.79 -24.63 44.50
N GLU A 136 8.81 -24.87 45.82
CA GLU A 136 9.52 -24.00 46.77
C GLU A 136 11.03 -23.87 46.50
N ASP A 137 11.64 -24.92 45.92
CA ASP A 137 13.08 -25.00 45.68
C ASP A 137 13.54 -24.39 44.33
N HIS A 138 12.62 -23.95 43.47
CA HIS A 138 12.99 -23.34 42.17
C HIS A 138 12.97 -21.83 42.27
N ALA A 139 14.11 -21.20 41.90
CA ALA A 139 14.14 -19.77 41.67
C ALA A 139 13.17 -19.40 40.54
N PHE A 140 12.47 -18.28 40.67
CA PHE A 140 11.65 -17.76 39.61
C PHE A 140 12.58 -17.22 38.50
N GLU A 141 12.56 -17.87 37.35
CA GLU A 141 13.29 -17.42 36.17
C GLU A 141 12.40 -16.47 35.38
N VAL A 142 12.81 -15.23 35.29
CA VAL A 142 12.22 -14.24 34.34
C VAL A 142 12.75 -14.51 32.93
N GLU A 143 12.02 -14.08 31.92
CA GLU A 143 12.50 -14.18 30.54
C GLU A 143 13.74 -13.28 30.34
N GLU A 144 14.75 -13.77 29.62
CA GLU A 144 16.02 -13.05 29.36
C GLU A 144 15.86 -11.97 28.28
N SER A 145 14.74 -11.98 27.56
CA SER A 145 14.41 -11.04 26.49
C SER A 145 12.94 -10.65 26.53
N LEU A 146 12.60 -9.56 25.88
CA LEU A 146 11.18 -9.19 25.67
C LEU A 146 10.47 -10.29 24.91
N THR A 147 9.26 -10.65 25.36
CA THR A 147 8.46 -11.73 24.77
C THR A 147 7.80 -11.24 23.47
N PRO A 148 8.14 -11.81 22.31
CA PRO A 148 7.55 -11.43 21.05
C PRO A 148 6.12 -11.95 20.87
N ILE A 149 5.27 -11.13 20.24
CA ILE A 149 3.91 -11.49 19.82
C ILE A 149 3.86 -11.46 18.29
N TYR A 150 3.60 -12.61 17.71
CA TYR A 150 3.56 -12.81 16.25
C TYR A 150 2.15 -12.64 15.68
N PRO A 151 2.00 -12.19 14.44
CA PRO A 151 0.75 -12.35 13.69
C PRO A 151 0.38 -13.84 13.65
N THR A 152 -0.86 -14.16 14.00
CA THR A 152 -1.32 -15.56 14.05
C THR A 152 -2.39 -15.84 13.02
N THR A 153 -2.40 -17.08 12.53
CA THR A 153 -3.50 -17.67 11.78
C THR A 153 -4.28 -18.65 12.63
N GLU A 154 -5.46 -19.06 12.19
CA GLU A 154 -6.24 -20.09 12.85
C GLU A 154 -5.41 -21.38 13.10
N GLY A 155 -5.35 -21.80 14.36
CA GLY A 155 -4.72 -23.04 14.75
C GLY A 155 -3.22 -22.99 15.11
N MET A 156 -2.58 -21.80 15.11
CA MET A 156 -1.24 -21.61 15.67
C MET A 156 -1.28 -20.70 16.89
N GLN A 157 -0.79 -21.21 18.03
CA GLN A 157 -0.68 -20.45 19.27
C GLN A 157 0.62 -19.67 19.34
N GLN A 158 0.67 -18.58 20.12
CA GLN A 158 1.87 -17.76 20.30
C GLN A 158 3.10 -18.57 20.74
N GLN A 159 2.90 -19.56 21.63
CA GLN A 159 3.99 -20.43 22.06
C GLN A 159 4.58 -21.23 20.89
N SER A 160 3.74 -21.73 20.00
CA SER A 160 4.21 -22.47 18.81
C SER A 160 5.04 -21.59 17.87
N TRP A 161 4.68 -20.31 17.76
CA TRP A 161 5.46 -19.35 17.00
C TRP A 161 6.82 -19.06 17.64
N ARG A 162 6.85 -18.84 18.96
CA ARG A 162 8.09 -18.66 19.71
C ARG A 162 9.03 -19.85 19.56
N ASP A 163 8.52 -21.08 19.76
CA ASP A 163 9.29 -22.32 19.62
C ASP A 163 9.81 -22.51 18.17
N LEU A 164 9.02 -22.12 17.17
CA LEU A 164 9.40 -22.20 15.76
C LEU A 164 10.53 -21.22 15.43
N THR A 165 10.38 -19.97 15.86
CA THR A 165 11.40 -18.93 15.63
C THR A 165 12.68 -19.19 16.40
N ASP A 166 12.62 -19.77 17.63
CA ASP A 166 13.82 -20.18 18.38
C ASP A 166 14.63 -21.22 17.61
N LYS A 167 13.96 -22.22 17.02
CA LYS A 167 14.62 -23.22 16.19
C LYS A 167 15.24 -22.64 14.93
N ALA A 168 14.55 -21.69 14.28
CA ALA A 168 15.06 -21.00 13.11
C ALA A 168 16.28 -20.13 13.44
N LEU A 169 16.24 -19.38 14.56
CA LEU A 169 17.36 -18.61 15.07
C LEU A 169 18.56 -19.50 15.43
N ALA A 170 18.33 -20.60 16.14
CA ALA A 170 19.39 -21.55 16.47
C ALA A 170 20.04 -22.15 15.21
N LEU A 171 19.25 -22.42 14.16
CA LEU A 171 19.80 -22.92 12.90
C LEU A 171 20.62 -21.84 12.18
N MET A 172 20.19 -20.59 12.21
CA MET A 172 20.94 -19.45 11.70
C MET A 172 22.29 -19.30 12.44
N GLU A 173 22.30 -19.42 13.77
CA GLU A 173 23.51 -19.31 14.61
C GLU A 173 24.47 -20.49 14.46
N ALA A 174 23.96 -21.68 14.23
CA ALA A 174 24.76 -22.87 13.95
C ALA A 174 25.46 -22.85 12.58
N GLY A 175 25.42 -21.72 11.87
CA GLY A 175 26.07 -21.50 10.57
C GLY A 175 25.14 -21.66 9.38
N GLY A 176 23.82 -21.63 9.58
CA GLY A 176 22.85 -21.40 8.52
C GLY A 176 23.11 -20.03 7.88
N ALA A 177 23.42 -20.00 6.57
CA ALA A 177 23.75 -18.73 5.91
C ALA A 177 22.46 -17.93 5.66
N LEU A 178 22.17 -16.95 6.51
CA LEU A 178 21.37 -15.81 6.13
C LEU A 178 22.27 -14.88 5.31
N ARG A 179 21.97 -14.73 4.02
CA ARG A 179 22.86 -14.05 3.09
C ARG A 179 22.77 -12.54 3.26
N GLU A 180 23.89 -11.90 3.63
CA GLU A 180 24.01 -10.45 3.56
C GLU A 180 24.09 -10.02 2.08
N LEU A 181 23.07 -9.31 1.61
CA LEU A 181 22.94 -8.90 0.21
C LEU A 181 23.48 -7.49 -0.03
N LEU A 182 23.49 -6.65 1.00
CA LEU A 182 23.92 -5.26 0.89
C LEU A 182 25.40 -5.15 1.28
N PRO A 183 26.24 -4.54 0.44
CA PRO A 183 27.61 -4.19 0.82
C PRO A 183 27.61 -3.14 1.93
N ASP A 184 28.56 -3.24 2.86
CA ASP A 184 28.69 -2.34 4.01
C ASP A 184 28.73 -0.85 3.62
N SER A 185 29.30 -0.54 2.44
CA SER A 185 29.38 0.82 1.92
C SER A 185 28.03 1.46 1.60
N LEU A 186 26.97 0.68 1.46
CA LEU A 186 25.61 1.18 1.22
C LEU A 186 24.80 1.31 2.51
N LEU A 187 25.26 0.74 3.63
CA LEU A 187 24.52 0.83 4.88
C LEU A 187 24.69 2.22 5.50
N PRO A 188 23.57 2.91 5.85
CA PRO A 188 23.63 4.12 6.62
C PRO A 188 24.31 3.86 7.99
N THR A 189 25.06 4.81 8.51
CA THR A 189 25.75 4.68 9.81
C THR A 189 24.79 4.38 10.96
N THR A 190 23.57 4.84 10.88
CA THR A 190 22.50 4.60 11.86
C THR A 190 21.94 3.16 11.81
N THR A 191 22.17 2.43 10.72
CA THR A 191 21.68 1.07 10.49
C THR A 191 22.82 0.09 10.18
N ALA A 192 24.05 0.43 10.59
CA ALA A 192 25.25 -0.40 10.42
C ALA A 192 25.22 -1.63 11.36
N ILE A 193 24.17 -2.43 11.23
CA ILE A 193 23.98 -3.70 11.94
C ILE A 193 23.82 -4.80 10.88
N SER A 194 24.43 -5.96 11.09
CA SER A 194 24.29 -7.10 10.17
C SER A 194 22.84 -7.59 10.15
N LEU A 195 22.41 -8.15 9.01
CA LEU A 195 21.06 -8.69 8.84
C LEU A 195 20.74 -9.74 9.91
N ALA A 196 21.68 -10.65 10.20
CA ALA A 196 21.51 -11.68 11.21
C ALA A 196 21.30 -11.07 12.62
N ASN A 197 22.05 -10.02 12.98
CA ASN A 197 21.87 -9.35 14.27
C ASN A 197 20.55 -8.54 14.32
N ALA A 198 20.13 -7.93 13.21
CA ALA A 198 18.85 -7.25 13.15
C ALA A 198 17.68 -8.23 13.37
N ILE A 199 17.69 -9.37 12.70
CA ILE A 199 16.70 -10.43 12.84
C ILE A 199 16.68 -10.96 14.27
N ARG A 200 17.85 -11.31 14.83
CA ARG A 200 17.97 -11.79 16.23
C ARG A 200 17.37 -10.78 17.21
N THR A 201 17.78 -9.52 17.09
CA THR A 201 17.31 -8.45 17.98
C THR A 201 15.79 -8.27 17.90
N LEU A 202 15.19 -8.37 16.71
CA LEU A 202 13.75 -8.23 16.57
C LEU A 202 12.98 -9.44 17.09
N HIS A 203 13.54 -10.65 17.01
CA HIS A 203 12.89 -11.84 17.59
C HIS A 203 13.10 -11.95 19.09
N ARG A 204 14.25 -11.50 19.61
CA ARG A 204 14.64 -11.60 21.02
C ARG A 204 15.30 -10.29 21.46
N PRO A 205 14.50 -9.20 21.61
CA PRO A 205 15.06 -7.93 22.05
C PRO A 205 15.59 -8.05 23.49
N PRO A 206 16.79 -7.52 23.79
CA PRO A 206 17.31 -7.44 25.14
C PRO A 206 16.32 -6.73 26.10
N PRO A 207 16.39 -7.00 27.42
CA PRO A 207 15.45 -6.44 28.40
C PRO A 207 15.47 -4.91 28.49
N ASP A 208 16.60 -4.31 28.17
CA ASP A 208 16.83 -2.85 28.17
C ASP A 208 16.39 -2.15 26.88
N THR A 209 15.91 -2.93 25.90
CA THR A 209 15.44 -2.35 24.64
C THR A 209 14.24 -1.44 24.87
N ALA A 210 14.32 -0.23 24.34
CA ALA A 210 13.22 0.74 24.41
C ALA A 210 12.06 0.28 23.53
N VAL A 211 11.06 -0.38 24.12
CA VAL A 211 9.86 -0.90 23.41
C VAL A 211 9.21 0.18 22.55
N ARG A 212 9.14 1.42 23.04
CA ARG A 212 8.58 2.57 22.31
C ARG A 212 9.30 2.86 20.99
N GLN A 213 10.62 2.65 20.90
CA GLN A 213 11.37 2.82 19.65
C GLN A 213 11.01 1.74 18.64
N ILE A 214 10.78 0.49 19.13
CA ILE A 214 10.33 -0.59 18.25
C ILE A 214 8.90 -0.32 17.77
N GLU A 215 7.99 0.10 18.64
CA GLU A 215 6.60 0.43 18.29
C GLU A 215 6.51 1.62 17.32
N ALA A 216 7.42 2.59 17.44
CA ALA A 216 7.53 3.72 16.52
C ALA A 216 8.23 3.37 15.18
N GLY A 217 8.81 2.17 15.03
CA GLY A 217 9.60 1.80 13.85
C GLY A 217 10.98 2.46 13.77
N GLU A 218 11.45 3.03 14.88
CA GLU A 218 12.71 3.82 14.97
C GLU A 218 13.92 2.99 15.41
N HIS A 219 13.70 1.74 15.82
CA HIS A 219 14.80 0.89 16.28
C HIS A 219 15.75 0.53 15.12
N PRO A 220 17.09 0.62 15.29
CA PRO A 220 18.07 0.40 14.24
C PRO A 220 17.90 -0.94 13.49
N ALA A 221 17.53 -2.01 14.21
CA ALA A 221 17.26 -3.30 13.60
C ALA A 221 16.06 -3.29 12.64
N GLN A 222 14.97 -2.56 12.99
CA GLN A 222 13.83 -2.40 12.08
C GLN A 222 14.20 -1.53 10.89
N GLN A 223 14.90 -0.42 11.13
CA GLN A 223 15.35 0.47 10.06
C GLN A 223 16.28 -0.23 9.08
N ARG A 224 17.12 -1.18 9.58
CA ARG A 224 17.96 -2.03 8.72
C ARG A 224 17.13 -2.86 7.75
N LEU A 225 16.05 -3.50 8.21
CA LEU A 225 15.17 -4.31 7.37
C LEU A 225 14.34 -3.44 6.42
N VAL A 226 13.80 -2.32 6.90
CA VAL A 226 13.07 -1.35 6.07
C VAL A 226 13.95 -0.82 4.94
N PHE A 227 15.21 -0.51 5.23
CA PHE A 227 16.16 -0.04 4.23
C PHE A 227 16.42 -1.10 3.15
N GLU A 228 16.60 -2.36 3.54
CA GLU A 228 16.80 -3.46 2.59
C GLU A 228 15.57 -3.70 1.70
N GLU A 229 14.38 -3.71 2.30
CA GLU A 229 13.11 -3.84 1.57
C GLU A 229 12.91 -2.70 0.57
N LEU A 230 13.17 -1.45 0.98
CA LEU A 230 13.07 -0.29 0.09
C LEU A 230 14.08 -0.35 -1.06
N ILE A 231 15.31 -0.78 -0.81
CA ILE A 231 16.31 -0.99 -1.87
C ILE A 231 15.84 -2.10 -2.82
N GLY A 232 15.40 -3.24 -2.30
CA GLY A 232 14.89 -4.34 -3.10
C GLY A 232 13.74 -3.92 -4.00
N HIS A 233 12.79 -3.17 -3.44
CA HIS A 233 11.69 -2.58 -4.20
C HIS A 233 12.19 -1.62 -5.28
N GLN A 234 13.09 -0.69 -4.94
CA GLN A 234 13.65 0.27 -5.89
C GLN A 234 14.43 -0.41 -7.01
N LEU A 235 15.24 -1.42 -6.70
CA LEU A 235 15.96 -2.21 -7.70
C LEU A 235 15.03 -2.95 -8.65
N SER A 236 13.94 -3.49 -8.14
CA SER A 236 12.90 -4.15 -8.94
C SER A 236 12.26 -3.18 -9.92
N LEU A 237 11.93 -1.97 -9.49
CA LEU A 237 11.39 -0.90 -10.34
C LEU A 237 12.42 -0.45 -11.40
N LEU A 238 13.68 -0.26 -11.02
CA LEU A 238 14.74 0.09 -11.96
C LEU A 238 14.99 -1.00 -13.01
N LYS A 239 14.91 -2.28 -12.60
CA LYS A 239 15.00 -3.42 -13.51
C LYS A 239 13.85 -3.42 -14.52
N LEU A 240 12.61 -3.21 -14.06
CA LEU A 240 11.44 -3.09 -14.94
C LEU A 240 11.60 -1.91 -15.91
N ARG A 241 12.03 -0.75 -15.43
CA ARG A 241 12.31 0.43 -16.26
C ARG A 241 13.37 0.15 -17.33
N ARG A 242 14.45 -0.55 -16.96
CA ARG A 242 15.49 -0.95 -17.92
C ARG A 242 14.95 -1.92 -18.97
N GLN A 243 14.14 -2.88 -18.57
CA GLN A 243 13.48 -3.81 -19.50
C GLN A 243 12.54 -3.08 -20.46
N GLN A 244 11.80 -2.07 -19.96
CA GLN A 244 10.92 -1.25 -20.80
C GLN A 244 11.73 -0.44 -21.81
N LYS A 245 12.81 0.23 -21.39
CA LYS A 245 13.69 0.99 -22.28
C LYS A 245 14.43 0.12 -23.31
N SER A 246 14.55 -1.18 -23.10
CA SER A 246 15.12 -2.11 -24.09
C SER A 246 14.14 -2.50 -25.20
N GLN A 247 12.87 -2.16 -25.08
CA GLN A 247 11.89 -2.40 -26.14
C GLN A 247 11.99 -1.34 -27.23
N ASN A 248 11.68 -1.75 -28.46
CA ASN A 248 11.66 -0.82 -29.58
C ASN A 248 10.32 -0.08 -29.65
N ALA A 249 10.36 1.21 -29.96
CA ALA A 249 9.19 2.04 -30.20
C ALA A 249 9.24 2.72 -31.57
N PHE A 250 8.16 3.39 -31.92
CA PHE A 250 8.10 4.21 -33.10
C PHE A 250 8.86 5.53 -32.82
N SER A 251 9.97 5.78 -33.48
CA SER A 251 10.60 7.11 -33.42
C SER A 251 9.74 8.09 -34.20
N ILE A 252 9.11 9.04 -33.54
CA ILE A 252 8.18 10.00 -34.12
C ILE A 252 8.97 11.26 -34.48
N SER A 253 9.17 11.46 -35.79
CA SER A 253 9.73 12.68 -36.34
C SER A 253 8.65 13.43 -37.09
N HIS A 254 8.47 14.70 -36.81
CA HIS A 254 7.44 15.56 -37.39
C HIS A 254 8.03 16.90 -37.84
N THR A 255 7.31 17.63 -38.71
CA THR A 255 7.73 18.93 -39.20
C THR A 255 7.25 20.09 -38.31
N GLY A 256 6.34 19.82 -37.38
CA GLY A 256 5.73 20.81 -36.50
C GLY A 256 4.63 21.67 -37.13
N LYS A 257 4.25 21.39 -38.36
CA LYS A 257 3.25 22.20 -39.09
C LYS A 257 1.87 22.18 -38.44
N LEU A 258 1.37 20.99 -38.10
CA LEU A 258 0.06 20.84 -37.47
C LEU A 258 0.04 21.51 -36.09
N ALA A 259 1.10 21.32 -35.30
CA ALA A 259 1.26 21.96 -34.00
C ALA A 259 1.30 23.52 -34.12
N ALA A 260 2.05 24.04 -35.09
CA ALA A 260 2.10 25.50 -35.37
C ALA A 260 0.73 26.06 -35.79
N THR A 261 -0.01 25.31 -36.62
CA THR A 261 -1.36 25.71 -37.02
C THR A 261 -2.32 25.71 -35.84
N LEU A 262 -2.32 24.68 -35.01
CA LEU A 262 -3.14 24.67 -33.79
C LEU A 262 -2.78 25.82 -32.87
N TYR A 263 -1.49 26.12 -32.68
CA TYR A 263 -1.04 27.23 -31.83
C TYR A 263 -1.59 28.59 -32.26
N GLN A 264 -1.78 28.79 -33.58
CA GLN A 264 -2.39 30.00 -34.13
C GLN A 264 -3.91 30.06 -33.97
N GLN A 265 -4.57 28.90 -33.91
CA GLN A 265 -6.03 28.80 -33.84
C GLN A 265 -6.60 28.88 -32.41
N ILE A 266 -5.83 28.44 -31.40
CA ILE A 266 -6.30 28.48 -30.02
C ILE A 266 -6.38 29.93 -29.50
N PRO A 267 -7.47 30.26 -28.73
CA PRO A 267 -7.69 31.64 -28.27
C PRO A 267 -6.87 32.03 -27.05
N PHE A 268 -5.89 31.22 -26.67
CA PHE A 268 -5.05 31.42 -25.48
C PHE A 268 -3.58 31.06 -25.78
N ARG A 269 -2.67 31.51 -24.92
CA ARG A 269 -1.25 31.17 -25.01
C ARG A 269 -0.95 30.06 -24.02
N LEU A 270 -0.07 29.14 -24.42
CA LEU A 270 0.45 28.11 -23.51
C LEU A 270 1.32 28.76 -22.45
N THR A 271 1.21 28.26 -21.20
CA THR A 271 2.08 28.68 -20.09
C THR A 271 3.50 28.16 -20.29
N ALA A 272 4.48 28.71 -19.55
CA ALA A 272 5.86 28.24 -19.59
C ALA A 272 5.97 26.77 -19.14
N ALA A 273 5.19 26.38 -18.13
CA ALA A 273 5.12 24.99 -17.68
C ALA A 273 4.58 24.03 -18.75
N GLN A 274 3.52 24.43 -19.49
CA GLN A 274 2.98 23.63 -20.58
C GLN A 274 3.98 23.49 -21.74
N GLN A 275 4.68 24.56 -22.09
CA GLN A 275 5.72 24.51 -23.11
C GLN A 275 6.90 23.61 -22.73
N ARG A 276 7.37 23.70 -21.49
CA ARG A 276 8.39 22.81 -20.95
C ARG A 276 7.98 21.34 -21.07
N VAL A 277 6.78 20.99 -20.62
CA VAL A 277 6.26 19.63 -20.68
C VAL A 277 6.13 19.14 -22.12
N LEU A 278 5.72 19.99 -23.05
CA LEU A 278 5.69 19.64 -24.47
C LEU A 278 7.06 19.34 -25.05
N GLN A 279 8.11 20.10 -24.69
CA GLN A 279 9.49 19.82 -25.10
C GLN A 279 9.98 18.49 -24.56
N GLU A 280 9.66 18.16 -23.30
CA GLU A 280 9.99 16.86 -22.71
C GLU A 280 9.33 15.70 -23.46
N ILE A 281 8.04 15.85 -23.81
CA ILE A 281 7.27 14.86 -24.58
C ILE A 281 7.87 14.69 -25.99
N GLU A 282 8.16 15.80 -26.66
CA GLU A 282 8.77 15.79 -28.00
C GLU A 282 10.10 15.06 -28.00
N SER A 283 10.96 15.36 -27.04
CA SER A 283 12.25 14.67 -26.87
C SER A 283 12.08 13.15 -26.69
N ASP A 284 11.07 12.73 -25.92
CA ASP A 284 10.81 11.32 -25.67
C ASP A 284 10.22 10.61 -26.91
N LEU A 285 9.31 11.26 -27.63
CA LEU A 285 8.68 10.71 -28.84
C LEU A 285 9.69 10.44 -29.96
N GLN A 286 10.77 11.19 -30.01
CA GLN A 286 11.85 11.01 -30.98
C GLN A 286 12.75 9.80 -30.67
N GLN A 287 12.69 9.25 -29.45
CA GLN A 287 13.51 8.11 -29.04
C GLN A 287 13.06 6.80 -29.71
N LYS A 288 13.99 5.84 -29.80
CA LYS A 288 13.71 4.48 -30.30
C LYS A 288 13.13 3.55 -29.25
N HIS A 289 13.02 3.99 -28.00
CA HIS A 289 12.39 3.28 -26.91
C HIS A 289 11.05 3.93 -26.53
N PRO A 290 10.11 3.20 -25.94
CA PRO A 290 8.79 3.75 -25.62
C PRO A 290 8.87 4.80 -24.52
N MET A 291 8.26 5.97 -24.77
CA MET A 291 7.97 6.95 -23.76
C MET A 291 6.98 6.35 -22.75
N GLN A 292 7.24 6.54 -21.47
CA GLN A 292 6.34 6.21 -20.36
C GLN A 292 6.30 7.45 -19.45
N ARG A 293 5.41 8.40 -19.76
CA ARG A 293 5.41 9.71 -19.09
C ARG A 293 4.09 10.01 -18.40
N LEU A 294 4.17 10.46 -17.13
CA LEU A 294 3.03 10.94 -16.35
C LEU A 294 3.03 12.46 -16.32
N ILE A 295 1.95 13.07 -16.83
CA ILE A 295 1.67 14.50 -16.66
C ILE A 295 0.81 14.68 -15.42
N GLN A 296 1.35 15.38 -14.45
CA GLN A 296 0.64 15.82 -13.25
C GLN A 296 0.32 17.30 -13.33
N GLY A 297 -0.88 17.67 -12.95
CA GLY A 297 -1.28 19.08 -12.88
C GLY A 297 -2.69 19.19 -12.33
N ASP A 298 -3.01 20.32 -11.73
CA ASP A 298 -4.32 20.58 -11.15
C ASP A 298 -5.45 20.50 -12.19
N VAL A 299 -6.71 20.36 -11.75
CA VAL A 299 -7.87 20.41 -12.64
C VAL A 299 -7.86 21.76 -13.36
N GLY A 300 -7.90 21.72 -14.71
CA GLY A 300 -7.85 22.92 -15.55
C GLY A 300 -6.46 23.55 -15.73
N SER A 301 -5.36 22.87 -15.37
CA SER A 301 -3.99 23.29 -15.71
C SER A 301 -3.65 23.14 -17.20
N GLY A 302 -4.57 22.58 -17.99
CA GLY A 302 -4.40 22.40 -19.43
C GLY A 302 -3.69 21.12 -19.85
N LYS A 303 -3.74 20.05 -19.07
CA LYS A 303 -3.20 18.72 -19.46
C LYS A 303 -3.75 18.26 -20.82
N THR A 304 -5.04 18.46 -21.07
CA THR A 304 -5.71 18.00 -22.30
C THR A 304 -5.16 18.71 -23.56
N ILE A 305 -4.82 19.99 -23.49
CA ILE A 305 -4.22 20.67 -24.65
C ILE A 305 -2.79 20.20 -24.90
N VAL A 306 -2.02 19.93 -23.84
CA VAL A 306 -0.69 19.31 -23.97
C VAL A 306 -0.79 17.94 -24.64
N ALA A 307 -1.78 17.13 -24.25
CA ALA A 307 -2.04 15.83 -24.89
C ALA A 307 -2.45 15.98 -26.36
N ALA A 308 -3.21 17.02 -26.73
CA ALA A 308 -3.58 17.28 -28.10
C ALA A 308 -2.35 17.63 -28.96
N PHE A 309 -1.42 18.47 -28.47
CA PHE A 309 -0.16 18.74 -29.15
C PHE A 309 0.71 17.48 -29.32
N ALA A 310 0.78 16.61 -28.30
CA ALA A 310 1.49 15.32 -28.40
C ALA A 310 0.83 14.40 -29.45
N ALA A 311 -0.51 14.37 -29.50
CA ALA A 311 -1.24 13.63 -30.53
C ALA A 311 -0.94 14.12 -31.94
N LEU A 312 -0.88 15.44 -32.13
CA LEU A 312 -0.56 16.03 -33.44
C LEU A 312 0.82 15.63 -33.97
N GLN A 313 1.80 15.52 -33.09
CA GLN A 313 3.14 15.06 -33.48
C GLN A 313 3.12 13.64 -34.05
N ALA A 314 2.38 12.73 -33.40
CA ALA A 314 2.24 11.36 -33.88
C ALA A 314 1.41 11.28 -35.19
N ILE A 315 0.34 12.07 -35.29
CA ILE A 315 -0.52 12.10 -36.47
C ILE A 315 0.24 12.68 -37.68
N GLU A 316 1.00 13.74 -37.50
CA GLU A 316 1.82 14.36 -38.55
C GLU A 316 2.88 13.38 -39.10
N ALA A 317 3.39 12.51 -38.23
CA ALA A 317 4.31 11.44 -38.62
C ALA A 317 3.60 10.22 -39.27
N GLY A 318 2.28 10.26 -39.48
CA GLY A 318 1.50 9.21 -40.14
C GLY A 318 1.09 8.05 -39.25
N TYR A 319 1.03 8.26 -37.94
CA TYR A 319 0.63 7.26 -36.95
C TYR A 319 -0.77 7.54 -36.38
N GLN A 320 -1.35 6.50 -35.77
CA GLN A 320 -2.62 6.61 -35.04
C GLN A 320 -2.36 6.87 -33.55
N VAL A 321 -3.32 7.56 -32.92
CA VAL A 321 -3.32 7.90 -31.50
C VAL A 321 -4.61 7.39 -30.85
N ALA A 322 -4.51 6.72 -29.72
CA ALA A 322 -5.64 6.33 -28.89
C ALA A 322 -5.71 7.21 -27.63
N VAL A 323 -6.89 7.78 -27.36
CA VAL A 323 -7.15 8.58 -26.15
C VAL A 323 -8.20 7.87 -25.31
N MET A 324 -7.80 7.50 -24.10
CA MET A 324 -8.66 6.78 -23.19
C MET A 324 -9.01 7.57 -21.95
N ALA A 325 -10.30 7.51 -21.59
CA ALA A 325 -10.80 8.02 -20.32
C ALA A 325 -11.57 6.93 -19.54
N PRO A 326 -11.62 7.01 -18.20
CA PRO A 326 -12.21 5.97 -17.36
C PRO A 326 -13.74 5.91 -17.46
N THR A 327 -14.40 7.00 -17.81
CA THR A 327 -15.87 7.09 -17.93
C THR A 327 -16.27 7.65 -19.29
N GLU A 328 -17.48 7.30 -19.72
CA GLU A 328 -18.03 7.82 -20.99
C GLU A 328 -18.15 9.34 -20.97
N LEU A 329 -18.50 9.93 -19.82
CA LEU A 329 -18.62 11.38 -19.67
C LEU A 329 -17.28 12.10 -19.90
N LEU A 330 -16.20 11.59 -19.30
CA LEU A 330 -14.85 12.14 -19.51
C LEU A 330 -14.36 11.91 -20.94
N ALA A 331 -14.62 10.73 -21.50
CA ALA A 331 -14.28 10.45 -22.88
C ALA A 331 -15.05 11.38 -23.85
N GLU A 332 -16.32 11.68 -23.60
CA GLU A 332 -17.11 12.63 -24.38
C GLU A 332 -16.57 14.06 -24.26
N GLN A 333 -16.12 14.46 -23.07
CA GLN A 333 -15.47 15.73 -22.87
C GLN A 333 -14.18 15.83 -23.69
N HIS A 334 -13.34 14.79 -23.67
CA HIS A 334 -12.16 14.73 -24.53
C HIS A 334 -12.55 14.80 -26.01
N ARG A 335 -13.56 14.02 -26.45
CA ARG A 335 -14.03 14.04 -27.84
C ARG A 335 -14.36 15.47 -28.29
N LYS A 336 -15.17 16.20 -27.54
CA LYS A 336 -15.56 17.57 -27.85
C LYS A 336 -14.36 18.52 -27.94
N ASN A 337 -13.42 18.41 -26.99
CA ASN A 337 -12.21 19.24 -26.99
C ASN A 337 -11.33 18.94 -28.21
N PHE A 338 -11.08 17.69 -28.50
CA PHE A 338 -10.28 17.27 -29.64
C PHE A 338 -10.99 17.59 -30.97
N GLU A 339 -12.31 17.44 -31.07
CA GLU A 339 -13.11 17.86 -32.21
C GLU A 339 -12.90 19.33 -32.50
N THR A 340 -13.06 20.22 -31.49
CA THR A 340 -12.88 21.66 -31.63
C THR A 340 -11.48 22.02 -32.11
N TRP A 341 -10.44 21.33 -31.68
CA TRP A 341 -9.05 21.66 -31.99
C TRP A 341 -8.52 21.00 -33.26
N LEU A 342 -8.98 19.79 -33.59
CA LEU A 342 -8.39 18.97 -34.65
C LEU A 342 -9.22 18.90 -35.93
N GLU A 343 -10.54 19.08 -35.87
CA GLU A 343 -11.39 19.10 -37.06
C GLU A 343 -11.00 20.18 -38.06
N PRO A 344 -10.67 21.45 -37.61
CA PRO A 344 -10.20 22.50 -38.51
C PRO A 344 -8.87 22.16 -39.21
N LEU A 345 -8.10 21.20 -38.68
CA LEU A 345 -6.85 20.71 -39.26
C LEU A 345 -7.08 19.54 -40.23
N GLY A 346 -8.32 19.12 -40.47
CA GLY A 346 -8.67 17.99 -41.34
C GLY A 346 -8.42 16.60 -40.74
N ILE A 347 -8.22 16.54 -39.42
CA ILE A 347 -7.93 15.26 -38.73
C ILE A 347 -9.24 14.53 -38.41
N GLN A 348 -9.34 13.29 -38.89
CA GLN A 348 -10.52 12.44 -38.66
C GLN A 348 -10.42 11.73 -37.30
N GLN A 349 -11.50 11.79 -36.53
CA GLN A 349 -11.59 11.11 -35.24
C GLN A 349 -12.66 10.02 -35.22
N ALA A 350 -12.41 8.96 -34.47
CA ALA A 350 -13.37 7.91 -34.17
C ALA A 350 -13.76 7.90 -32.70
N TRP A 351 -15.00 7.54 -32.42
CA TRP A 351 -15.56 7.36 -31.09
C TRP A 351 -15.84 5.89 -30.82
N LEU A 352 -15.23 5.30 -29.78
CA LEU A 352 -15.42 3.90 -29.45
C LEU A 352 -15.70 3.70 -27.95
N THR A 353 -16.95 3.33 -27.65
CA THR A 353 -17.38 3.00 -26.27
C THR A 353 -18.14 1.68 -26.26
N SER A 354 -18.40 1.14 -25.08
CA SER A 354 -19.16 -0.09 -24.90
C SER A 354 -20.63 0.00 -25.34
N ARG A 355 -21.18 1.21 -25.47
CA ARG A 355 -22.54 1.45 -25.98
C ARG A 355 -22.65 1.29 -27.51
N LEU A 356 -21.56 1.43 -28.22
CA LEU A 356 -21.56 1.29 -29.68
C LEU A 356 -21.63 -0.19 -30.05
N LYS A 357 -22.72 -0.60 -30.75
CA LYS A 357 -22.99 -2.01 -31.09
C LYS A 357 -23.35 -2.19 -32.56
N GLY A 358 -23.27 -3.44 -33.04
CA GLY A 358 -23.69 -3.87 -34.38
C GLY A 358 -22.97 -3.13 -35.52
N LYS A 359 -23.65 -2.90 -36.63
CA LYS A 359 -23.07 -2.30 -37.84
C LYS A 359 -22.33 -0.97 -37.63
N LYS A 360 -22.77 -0.15 -36.65
CA LYS A 360 -22.06 1.12 -36.33
C LYS A 360 -20.70 0.85 -35.72
N ARG A 361 -20.59 -0.18 -34.88
CA ARG A 361 -19.32 -0.59 -34.30
C ARG A 361 -18.37 -1.14 -35.36
N GLU A 362 -18.90 -2.02 -36.22
CA GLU A 362 -18.14 -2.64 -37.33
C GLU A 362 -17.55 -1.58 -38.24
N ALA A 363 -18.34 -0.57 -38.66
CA ALA A 363 -17.88 0.51 -39.50
C ALA A 363 -16.75 1.33 -38.85
N VAL A 364 -16.81 1.58 -37.50
CA VAL A 364 -15.76 2.25 -36.79
C VAL A 364 -14.50 1.38 -36.73
N LEU A 365 -14.63 0.09 -36.49
CA LEU A 365 -13.49 -0.84 -36.46
C LEU A 365 -12.80 -0.93 -37.84
N GLU A 366 -13.56 -0.94 -38.93
CA GLU A 366 -13.00 -0.87 -40.28
C GLU A 366 -12.22 0.42 -40.55
N GLN A 367 -12.71 1.56 -40.07
CA GLN A 367 -11.98 2.83 -40.17
C GLN A 367 -10.69 2.83 -39.36
N ILE A 368 -10.69 2.19 -38.19
CA ILE A 368 -9.49 2.07 -37.34
C ILE A 368 -8.45 1.19 -38.03
N ILE A 369 -8.82 -0.02 -38.49
CA ILE A 369 -7.89 -0.97 -39.08
C ILE A 369 -7.39 -0.52 -40.45
N SER A 370 -8.23 0.17 -41.24
CA SER A 370 -7.79 0.77 -42.51
C SER A 370 -6.87 1.97 -42.35
N GLY A 371 -6.85 2.59 -41.16
CA GLY A 371 -6.13 3.85 -40.89
C GLY A 371 -6.85 5.10 -41.46
N GLY A 372 -8.14 4.96 -41.77
CA GLY A 372 -8.97 6.09 -42.20
C GLY A 372 -9.21 7.14 -41.14
N VAL A 373 -9.00 6.78 -39.86
CA VAL A 373 -9.06 7.70 -38.72
C VAL A 373 -7.69 7.76 -38.02
N GLN A 374 -7.28 8.98 -37.67
CA GLN A 374 -5.97 9.24 -37.05
C GLN A 374 -6.02 9.22 -35.52
N ILE A 375 -7.14 9.67 -34.93
CA ILE A 375 -7.31 9.69 -33.48
C ILE A 375 -8.56 8.92 -33.07
N ILE A 376 -8.43 8.06 -32.09
CA ILE A 376 -9.51 7.21 -31.58
C ILE A 376 -9.71 7.53 -30.09
N ILE A 377 -10.91 8.01 -29.75
CA ILE A 377 -11.25 8.42 -28.38
C ILE A 377 -12.29 7.46 -27.84
N GLY A 378 -12.11 7.00 -26.61
CA GLY A 378 -13.07 6.08 -26.02
C GLY A 378 -12.77 5.73 -24.57
N THR A 379 -13.43 4.65 -24.14
CA THR A 379 -13.24 4.07 -22.80
C THR A 379 -12.46 2.75 -22.91
N HIS A 380 -12.57 1.89 -21.91
CA HIS A 380 -11.98 0.54 -21.92
C HIS A 380 -12.36 -0.30 -23.17
N ALA A 381 -13.36 0.12 -23.95
CA ALA A 381 -13.70 -0.51 -25.21
C ALA A 381 -12.54 -0.53 -26.22
N LEU A 382 -11.60 0.40 -26.12
CA LEU A 382 -10.39 0.47 -26.93
C LEU A 382 -9.46 -0.75 -26.76
N PHE A 383 -9.60 -1.50 -25.65
CA PHE A 383 -8.75 -2.67 -25.33
C PHE A 383 -9.38 -4.00 -25.65
N GLN A 384 -10.62 -4.02 -26.10
CA GLN A 384 -11.30 -5.27 -26.47
C GLN A 384 -10.54 -5.94 -27.62
N LYS A 385 -10.51 -7.27 -27.62
CA LYS A 385 -9.69 -8.09 -28.52
C LYS A 385 -9.94 -7.79 -29.99
N ASP A 386 -11.16 -7.41 -30.34
CA ASP A 386 -11.63 -7.09 -31.68
C ASP A 386 -11.17 -5.72 -32.23
N VAL A 387 -10.54 -4.89 -31.40
CA VAL A 387 -10.02 -3.59 -31.86
C VAL A 387 -8.59 -3.74 -32.34
N GLU A 388 -8.34 -3.54 -33.63
CA GLU A 388 -7.02 -3.59 -34.23
C GLU A 388 -6.67 -2.24 -34.85
N PHE A 389 -5.46 -1.78 -34.62
CA PHE A 389 -4.96 -0.51 -35.14
C PHE A 389 -3.99 -0.77 -36.28
N LYS A 390 -4.02 0.07 -37.31
CA LYS A 390 -3.08 -0.03 -38.43
C LYS A 390 -1.65 0.29 -38.00
N LYS A 391 -1.45 1.42 -37.29
CA LYS A 391 -0.14 1.91 -36.81
C LYS A 391 -0.31 2.75 -35.54
N LEU A 392 -0.67 2.13 -34.44
CA LEU A 392 -0.79 2.85 -33.15
C LEU A 392 0.59 3.16 -32.59
N ALA A 393 0.95 4.44 -32.48
CA ALA A 393 2.25 4.88 -31.95
C ALA A 393 2.17 5.64 -30.62
N LEU A 394 0.99 6.21 -30.29
CA LEU A 394 0.81 6.94 -29.03
C LEU A 394 -0.52 6.57 -28.38
N VAL A 395 -0.47 6.28 -27.09
CA VAL A 395 -1.62 6.05 -26.23
C VAL A 395 -1.65 7.11 -25.15
N ILE A 396 -2.74 7.82 -25.05
CA ILE A 396 -2.99 8.84 -24.03
C ILE A 396 -4.04 8.29 -23.07
N VAL A 397 -3.72 8.27 -21.76
CA VAL A 397 -4.60 7.72 -20.71
C VAL A 397 -4.89 8.80 -19.69
N ASP A 398 -6.16 9.13 -19.52
CA ASP A 398 -6.58 10.08 -18.49
C ASP A 398 -6.99 9.33 -17.21
N GLU A 399 -6.62 9.88 -16.03
CA GLU A 399 -6.95 9.37 -14.70
C GLU A 399 -6.64 7.87 -14.52
N GLN A 400 -5.41 7.48 -14.81
CA GLN A 400 -4.93 6.08 -14.80
C GLN A 400 -5.23 5.32 -13.51
N HIS A 401 -5.31 5.98 -12.35
CA HIS A 401 -5.56 5.32 -11.06
C HIS A 401 -6.90 4.57 -10.99
N ARG A 402 -7.81 4.84 -11.92
CA ARG A 402 -9.10 4.13 -12.06
C ARG A 402 -9.04 2.86 -12.92
N PHE A 403 -7.85 2.52 -13.43
CA PHE A 403 -7.66 1.33 -14.28
C PHE A 403 -6.89 0.22 -13.55
N GLY A 404 -7.35 -1.02 -13.70
CA GLY A 404 -6.65 -2.19 -13.18
C GLY A 404 -5.34 -2.50 -13.93
N VAL A 405 -4.43 -3.23 -13.29
CA VAL A 405 -3.12 -3.62 -13.85
C VAL A 405 -3.26 -4.34 -15.19
N HIS A 406 -4.25 -5.25 -15.33
CA HIS A 406 -4.51 -5.99 -16.55
C HIS A 406 -4.91 -5.09 -17.73
N GLN A 407 -5.62 -4.01 -17.48
CA GLN A 407 -6.03 -3.08 -18.54
C GLN A 407 -4.84 -2.28 -19.08
N ARG A 408 -3.87 -1.96 -18.23
CA ARG A 408 -2.63 -1.29 -18.61
C ARG A 408 -1.73 -2.16 -19.49
N LEU A 409 -1.63 -3.44 -19.16
CA LEU A 409 -0.90 -4.42 -19.98
C LEU A 409 -1.54 -4.62 -21.35
N ALA A 410 -2.86 -4.73 -21.43
CA ALA A 410 -3.59 -4.91 -22.68
C ALA A 410 -3.39 -3.74 -23.67
N LEU A 411 -3.25 -2.50 -23.19
CA LEU A 411 -2.90 -1.34 -24.01
C LEU A 411 -1.55 -1.49 -24.71
N ARG A 412 -0.58 -1.96 -23.95
CA ARG A 412 0.79 -2.10 -24.42
C ARG A 412 0.92 -3.20 -25.47
N GLU A 413 0.17 -4.29 -25.29
CA GLU A 413 0.16 -5.42 -26.21
C GLU A 413 -0.51 -5.09 -27.55
N LYS A 414 -1.59 -4.28 -27.54
CA LYS A 414 -2.33 -3.91 -28.75
C LYS A 414 -1.57 -3.05 -29.75
N GLY A 415 -0.66 -2.22 -29.27
CA GLY A 415 0.19 -1.42 -30.14
C GLY A 415 1.42 -2.15 -30.66
N ASN A 416 1.61 -3.42 -30.29
CA ASN A 416 2.77 -4.19 -30.74
C ASN A 416 2.63 -4.59 -32.22
N SER A 417 3.03 -3.69 -33.12
CA SER A 417 3.06 -3.90 -34.55
C SER A 417 4.51 -4.05 -35.02
N GLY A 418 4.86 -5.23 -35.52
CA GLY A 418 6.22 -5.49 -36.00
C GLY A 418 7.31 -5.40 -34.92
N GLY A 419 7.00 -5.76 -33.67
CA GLY A 419 7.94 -5.71 -32.54
C GLY A 419 8.17 -4.31 -31.97
N LYS A 420 7.36 -3.32 -32.34
CA LYS A 420 7.40 -1.96 -31.80
C LYS A 420 6.23 -1.72 -30.85
N VAL A 421 6.49 -1.07 -29.74
CA VAL A 421 5.51 -0.75 -28.69
C VAL A 421 5.13 0.74 -28.79
N PRO A 422 3.85 1.11 -28.58
CA PRO A 422 3.46 2.51 -28.58
C PRO A 422 4.00 3.28 -27.40
N HIS A 423 4.21 4.57 -27.56
CA HIS A 423 4.47 5.52 -26.48
C HIS A 423 3.22 5.66 -25.62
N GLN A 424 3.39 5.91 -24.32
CA GLN A 424 2.30 6.13 -23.38
C GLN A 424 2.45 7.48 -22.69
N LEU A 425 1.39 8.27 -22.75
CA LEU A 425 1.25 9.52 -22.05
C LEU A 425 0.08 9.41 -21.08
N ILE A 426 0.38 9.53 -19.81
CA ILE A 426 -0.60 9.36 -18.74
C ILE A 426 -0.87 10.72 -18.13
N MET A 427 -2.12 11.03 -17.84
CA MET A 427 -2.53 12.26 -17.19
C MET A 427 -3.22 11.99 -15.86
N THR A 428 -2.96 12.83 -14.86
CA THR A 428 -3.69 12.80 -13.59
C THR A 428 -3.89 14.21 -13.04
N ALA A 429 -5.06 14.44 -12.44
CA ALA A 429 -5.36 15.66 -11.70
C ALA A 429 -5.05 15.52 -10.20
N THR A 430 -4.85 14.29 -9.70
CA THR A 430 -4.49 14.10 -8.29
C THR A 430 -3.05 14.52 -8.05
N PRO A 431 -2.79 15.47 -7.12
CA PRO A 431 -1.44 15.78 -6.72
C PRO A 431 -0.83 14.60 -5.98
N ILE A 432 0.16 13.98 -6.60
CA ILE A 432 0.93 12.89 -5.98
C ILE A 432 2.22 13.53 -5.47
N PRO A 433 2.52 13.46 -4.15
CA PRO A 433 3.78 13.95 -3.63
C PRO A 433 4.95 13.34 -4.43
N ARG A 434 5.95 14.15 -4.76
CA ARG A 434 7.07 13.72 -5.61
C ARG A 434 7.75 12.46 -5.11
N THR A 435 7.90 12.33 -3.79
CA THR A 435 8.46 11.15 -3.14
C THR A 435 7.60 9.90 -3.37
N LEU A 436 6.28 10.02 -3.26
CA LEU A 436 5.36 8.93 -3.54
C LEU A 436 5.29 8.61 -5.04
N ALA A 437 5.36 9.63 -5.90
CA ALA A 437 5.42 9.42 -7.35
C ALA A 437 6.67 8.63 -7.76
N MET A 438 7.81 8.89 -7.12
CA MET A 438 9.06 8.18 -7.36
C MET A 438 9.03 6.72 -6.91
N THR A 439 8.19 6.37 -5.93
CA THR A 439 8.02 4.99 -5.46
C THR A 439 6.88 4.26 -6.15
N ALA A 440 5.71 4.88 -6.26
CA ALA A 440 4.50 4.23 -6.80
C ALA A 440 4.47 4.20 -8.35
N TYR A 441 5.19 5.13 -9.01
CA TYR A 441 5.24 5.29 -10.46
C TYR A 441 6.69 5.41 -10.96
N ALA A 442 7.62 4.73 -10.28
CA ALA A 442 9.05 4.79 -10.60
C ALA A 442 9.40 4.28 -12.02
N ASP A 443 8.48 3.59 -12.67
CA ASP A 443 8.56 3.18 -14.06
C ASP A 443 8.20 4.31 -15.04
N LEU A 444 7.65 5.45 -14.57
CA LEU A 444 7.23 6.58 -15.38
C LEU A 444 8.17 7.77 -15.21
N ASP A 445 8.40 8.51 -16.29
CA ASP A 445 9.00 9.84 -16.24
C ASP A 445 7.92 10.86 -15.87
N LEU A 446 8.20 11.74 -14.89
CA LEU A 446 7.22 12.68 -14.34
C LEU A 446 7.41 14.08 -14.91
N SER A 447 6.33 14.65 -15.44
CA SER A 447 6.21 16.07 -15.81
C SER A 447 5.13 16.75 -14.99
N VAL A 448 5.41 17.91 -14.44
CA VAL A 448 4.46 18.66 -13.62
C VAL A 448 4.09 19.99 -14.31
N ILE A 449 2.78 20.22 -14.49
CA ILE A 449 2.27 21.54 -14.89
C ILE A 449 1.90 22.28 -13.61
N ASP A 450 2.84 23.08 -13.14
CA ASP A 450 2.81 23.82 -11.87
C ASP A 450 2.31 25.28 -12.01
N GLU A 451 1.78 25.62 -13.18
CA GLU A 451 1.20 26.91 -13.47
C GLU A 451 -0.28 26.80 -13.83
N LEU A 452 -1.08 27.76 -13.38
CA LEU A 452 -2.47 27.90 -13.82
C LEU A 452 -2.53 28.77 -15.09
N PRO A 453 -3.43 28.44 -16.03
CA PRO A 453 -3.64 29.29 -17.21
C PRO A 453 -4.03 30.72 -16.85
N PRO A 454 -3.66 31.71 -17.67
CA PRO A 454 -4.03 33.11 -17.46
C PRO A 454 -5.53 33.28 -17.30
N GLY A 455 -5.95 34.13 -16.35
CA GLY A 455 -7.38 34.42 -16.08
C GLY A 455 -8.04 33.47 -15.07
N ARG A 456 -7.37 32.41 -14.60
CA ARG A 456 -7.91 31.57 -13.55
C ARG A 456 -7.55 32.09 -12.17
N THR A 457 -8.57 32.38 -11.38
CA THR A 457 -8.39 32.79 -9.97
C THR A 457 -8.27 31.55 -9.07
N PRO A 458 -7.40 31.58 -8.05
CA PRO A 458 -7.30 30.49 -7.08
C PRO A 458 -8.64 30.22 -6.39
N VAL A 459 -8.95 28.94 -6.18
CA VAL A 459 -10.14 28.50 -5.43
C VAL A 459 -9.91 28.75 -3.96
N LYS A 460 -10.86 29.44 -3.30
CA LYS A 460 -10.83 29.64 -1.85
C LYS A 460 -11.57 28.48 -1.16
N THR A 461 -10.85 27.63 -0.45
CA THR A 461 -11.42 26.57 0.39
C THR A 461 -11.56 27.06 1.82
N VAL A 462 -12.75 26.87 2.41
CA VAL A 462 -13.03 27.28 3.79
C VAL A 462 -13.61 26.07 4.54
N LEU A 463 -13.00 25.73 5.65
CA LEU A 463 -13.54 24.76 6.59
C LEU A 463 -14.50 25.47 7.55
N VAL A 464 -15.71 24.95 7.65
CA VAL A 464 -16.76 25.54 8.51
C VAL A 464 -17.32 24.43 9.41
N SER A 465 -17.53 24.73 10.70
CA SER A 465 -18.17 23.81 11.65
C SER A 465 -19.59 23.47 11.22
N ASP A 466 -19.99 22.23 11.48
CA ASP A 466 -21.33 21.72 11.19
C ASP A 466 -22.46 22.52 11.89
N GLN A 467 -22.16 23.12 13.03
CA GLN A 467 -23.08 24.02 13.74
C GLN A 467 -23.46 25.27 12.92
N ARG A 468 -22.71 25.61 11.88
CA ARG A 468 -22.99 26.73 10.96
C ARG A 468 -23.54 26.28 9.61
N ARG A 469 -24.09 25.07 9.52
CA ARG A 469 -24.62 24.49 8.29
C ARG A 469 -25.72 25.37 7.68
N ASP A 470 -26.65 25.84 8.48
CA ASP A 470 -27.78 26.65 8.02
C ASP A 470 -27.30 27.99 7.40
N GLU A 471 -26.28 28.62 8.00
CA GLU A 471 -25.66 29.82 7.43
C GLU A 471 -25.06 29.56 6.05
N ILE A 472 -24.45 28.37 5.85
CA ILE A 472 -23.91 27.99 4.55
C ILE A 472 -25.01 27.73 3.52
N VAL A 473 -26.11 27.06 3.93
CA VAL A 473 -27.27 26.84 3.07
C VAL A 473 -27.83 28.17 2.58
N ASP A 474 -28.02 29.16 3.48
CA ASP A 474 -28.53 30.48 3.13
C ASP A 474 -27.58 31.22 2.16
N ARG A 475 -26.28 31.15 2.40
CA ARG A 475 -25.27 31.76 1.52
C ARG A 475 -25.26 31.12 0.12
N VAL A 476 -25.40 29.79 0.04
CA VAL A 476 -25.50 29.08 -1.22
C VAL A 476 -26.79 29.45 -1.95
N ALA A 477 -27.93 29.48 -1.26
CA ALA A 477 -29.21 29.89 -1.81
C ALA A 477 -29.14 31.33 -2.37
N LEU A 478 -28.53 32.25 -1.63
CA LEU A 478 -28.32 33.65 -2.09
C LEU A 478 -27.38 33.72 -3.30
N ALA A 479 -26.34 32.89 -3.37
CA ALA A 479 -25.46 32.82 -4.52
C ALA A 479 -26.20 32.33 -5.77
N CYS A 480 -27.04 31.29 -5.61
CA CYS A 480 -27.87 30.74 -6.69
C CYS A 480 -28.91 31.76 -7.19
N SER A 481 -29.54 32.49 -6.28
CA SER A 481 -30.51 33.58 -6.68
C SER A 481 -29.86 34.71 -7.50
N ARG A 482 -28.52 34.88 -7.38
CA ARG A 482 -27.72 35.79 -8.16
C ARG A 482 -27.14 35.17 -9.46
N GLY A 483 -27.68 34.02 -9.90
CA GLY A 483 -27.28 33.36 -11.14
C GLY A 483 -25.99 32.52 -11.04
N ARG A 484 -25.46 32.29 -9.85
CA ARG A 484 -24.31 31.36 -9.66
C ARG A 484 -24.80 29.92 -9.56
N GLN A 485 -23.95 28.99 -9.96
CA GLN A 485 -24.20 27.55 -9.83
C GLN A 485 -23.48 27.01 -8.59
N ALA A 486 -24.10 26.05 -7.92
CA ALA A 486 -23.54 25.38 -6.77
C ALA A 486 -23.73 23.86 -6.89
N TYR A 487 -22.72 23.10 -6.47
CA TYR A 487 -22.81 21.67 -6.29
C TYR A 487 -22.81 21.36 -4.79
N TRP A 488 -23.84 20.67 -4.33
CA TRP A 488 -23.93 20.19 -2.96
C TRP A 488 -23.64 18.69 -2.96
N VAL A 489 -22.48 18.31 -2.39
CA VAL A 489 -22.02 16.92 -2.37
C VAL A 489 -22.38 16.30 -1.04
N CYS A 490 -23.16 15.20 -1.05
CA CYS A 490 -23.48 14.38 0.11
C CYS A 490 -22.71 13.07 0.05
N THR A 491 -22.30 12.57 1.22
CA THR A 491 -21.51 11.33 1.33
C THR A 491 -22.36 10.06 1.19
N LEU A 492 -23.69 10.14 1.41
CA LEU A 492 -24.62 9.01 1.39
C LEU A 492 -25.79 9.30 0.46
N ILE A 493 -26.24 8.28 -0.28
CA ILE A 493 -27.44 8.33 -1.13
C ILE A 493 -28.66 7.89 -0.31
N GLU A 494 -28.48 7.03 0.71
CA GLU A 494 -29.51 6.55 1.61
C GLU A 494 -29.12 6.86 3.06
N GLU A 495 -30.12 7.13 3.92
CA GLU A 495 -29.90 7.29 5.36
C GLU A 495 -29.39 5.96 5.92
N SER A 496 -28.22 5.98 6.54
CA SER A 496 -27.69 4.86 7.32
C SER A 496 -28.03 5.10 8.79
N GLU A 497 -28.67 4.14 9.42
CA GLU A 497 -29.00 4.15 10.86
C GLU A 497 -27.77 4.20 11.79
N SER A 498 -26.56 4.27 11.22
CA SER A 498 -25.28 4.21 11.93
C SER A 498 -24.47 5.51 11.92
N LEU A 499 -25.11 6.66 11.72
CA LEU A 499 -24.51 8.00 11.90
C LEU A 499 -25.18 8.75 13.03
#